data_5e22b2c8cbd841677843fb888d3ec7bb
#
_entry.id   5e22b2c8cbd841677843fb888d3ec7bb
#
_cell.length_a   1.000
_cell.length_b   1.000
_cell.length_c   1.000
_cell.angle_alpha   90.00
_cell.angle_beta   90.00
_cell.angle_gamma   90.00
#
_symmetry.space_group_name_H-M   'P 1'
#
loop_
_entity.id
_entity.type
_entity.pdbx_description
1 polymer ?
#
loop_
_entity_poly.entity_id
_entity_poly.type
_entity_poly.pdbx_seq_one_letter_code
_entity_poly.pdbx_strand_id
1 'polypeptide(L)'
;MKKVLTLSIILTVICTLSISAQIQHFTWQNRDREFIIRMPAEHEGSVPVIFFLHGLGDNITRCDQEFNFSQLANDYGWAIVSPQAINQGAGAMWNAALMSSSIDDSGFLMALLDSLTVQYQLNPDSVFFTGFSMGGFMTHRMAIEHGDRITACAPVSGLITNAMAAQTPSVPVRMLHIHGTNDNVVGYDGSSSTFYMTLGLGVEDILQYWQTANGCYGEPDIDTLPDLQNDGLRFVRYTYNCGTELQHLKVLGGTHSWYNSDREYDIGYKTFIYNFFKGNDSYTGFNDLEMKRFKLWPNPTSGPLFIEADQYTTVTVMDAQGHVVAQHELQPGTSQLDLQHLPDGVYFVKEDNGAVTKVIVGR
;
A
#
# COMPACT_ATOMS: atom_id res chain seq x y z
N MET A 1 55.95 -27.40 33.10
CA MET A 1 54.51 -27.66 33.03
C MET A 1 53.88 -26.57 32.11
N LYS A 2 53.59 -26.91 30.87
CA LYS A 2 52.90 -25.98 29.89
C LYS A 2 51.41 -26.18 30.04
N LYS A 3 50.70 -25.13 30.42
CA LYS A 3 49.23 -25.11 30.45
C LYS A 3 48.73 -24.92 28.99
N VAL A 4 48.04 -25.91 28.47
CA VAL A 4 47.29 -25.81 27.20
C VAL A 4 45.94 -25.16 27.50
N LEU A 5 45.71 -24.00 26.91
CA LEU A 5 44.45 -23.28 27.00
C LEU A 5 43.54 -23.78 25.84
N THR A 6 42.53 -24.56 26.17
CA THR A 6 41.56 -25.04 25.18
C THR A 6 40.53 -23.95 24.97
N LEU A 7 40.52 -23.33 23.80
CA LEU A 7 39.55 -22.34 23.38
C LEU A 7 38.32 -23.08 22.79
N SER A 8 37.19 -23.10 23.52
CA SER A 8 35.93 -23.63 23.01
C SER A 8 35.26 -22.59 22.17
N ILE A 9 35.22 -22.80 20.86
CA ILE A 9 34.42 -21.99 19.93
C ILE A 9 32.98 -22.50 20.02
N ILE A 10 32.09 -21.69 20.60
CA ILE A 10 30.65 -21.92 20.55
C ILE A 10 30.17 -21.44 19.19
N LEU A 11 29.88 -22.38 18.29
CA LEU A 11 29.28 -22.11 16.98
C LEU A 11 27.77 -21.89 17.21
N THR A 12 27.33 -20.61 17.25
CA THR A 12 25.91 -20.28 17.29
C THR A 12 25.35 -20.47 15.87
N VAL A 13 24.67 -21.58 15.64
CA VAL A 13 23.90 -21.80 14.41
C VAL A 13 22.68 -20.91 14.47
N ILE A 14 22.72 -19.78 13.80
CA ILE A 14 21.53 -18.97 13.55
C ILE A 14 20.71 -19.72 12.50
N CYS A 15 19.71 -20.48 12.97
CA CYS A 15 18.72 -21.09 12.10
C CYS A 15 17.80 -19.97 11.59
N THR A 16 18.04 -19.46 10.39
CA THR A 16 17.10 -18.59 9.69
C THR A 16 15.89 -19.45 9.28
N LEU A 17 14.92 -19.54 10.17
CA LEU A 17 13.61 -20.09 9.82
C LEU A 17 13.00 -19.12 8.80
N SER A 18 12.90 -19.52 7.53
CA SER A 18 12.01 -18.90 6.58
C SER A 18 10.60 -19.03 7.17
N ILE A 19 10.08 -17.93 7.74
CA ILE A 19 8.70 -17.90 8.24
C ILE A 19 7.80 -17.86 7.00
N SER A 20 7.42 -19.06 6.52
CA SER A 20 6.28 -19.20 5.61
C SER A 20 5.07 -18.55 6.26
N ALA A 21 4.22 -17.89 5.45
CA ALA A 21 2.95 -17.34 5.93
C ALA A 21 2.18 -18.43 6.68
N GLN A 22 2.10 -18.32 8.00
CA GLN A 22 1.28 -19.25 8.76
C GLN A 22 -0.16 -18.75 8.69
N ILE A 23 -1.02 -19.54 8.04
CA ILE A 23 -2.46 -19.35 8.10
C ILE A 23 -2.89 -19.57 9.55
N GLN A 24 -3.61 -18.59 10.08
CA GLN A 24 -4.21 -18.64 11.41
C GLN A 24 -5.72 -18.83 11.29
N HIS A 25 -6.33 -19.31 12.35
CA HIS A 25 -7.75 -19.66 12.40
C HIS A 25 -8.47 -18.85 13.48
N PHE A 26 -9.69 -18.40 13.14
CA PHE A 26 -10.58 -17.68 14.04
C PHE A 26 -12.01 -18.20 13.90
N THR A 27 -12.58 -18.68 14.99
CA THR A 27 -13.96 -19.17 14.97
C THR A 27 -14.95 -18.02 15.09
N TRP A 28 -15.80 -17.86 14.08
CA TRP A 28 -16.89 -16.89 14.07
C TRP A 28 -18.22 -17.54 13.71
N GLN A 29 -19.24 -17.39 14.57
CA GLN A 29 -20.58 -17.99 14.37
C GLN A 29 -20.54 -19.50 14.01
N ASN A 30 -19.73 -20.27 14.75
CA ASN A 30 -19.47 -21.70 14.53
C ASN A 30 -18.85 -22.05 13.17
N ARG A 31 -18.20 -21.10 12.53
CA ARG A 31 -17.43 -21.28 11.29
C ARG A 31 -15.96 -21.05 11.55
N ASP A 32 -15.13 -21.91 11.01
CA ASP A 32 -13.68 -21.68 10.98
C ASP A 32 -13.37 -20.68 9.89
N ARG A 33 -12.68 -19.58 10.24
CA ARG A 33 -12.27 -18.51 9.35
C ARG A 33 -10.75 -18.44 9.38
N GLU A 34 -10.16 -18.31 8.21
CA GLU A 34 -8.71 -18.23 8.03
C GLU A 34 -8.27 -16.78 7.87
N PHE A 35 -7.06 -16.49 8.31
CA PHE A 35 -6.41 -15.20 8.06
C PHE A 35 -4.89 -15.33 8.12
N ILE A 36 -4.19 -14.37 7.50
CA ILE A 36 -2.75 -14.14 7.67
C ILE A 36 -2.59 -12.78 8.34
N ILE A 37 -1.69 -12.71 9.32
CA ILE A 37 -1.21 -11.45 9.88
C ILE A 37 0.30 -11.34 9.70
N ARG A 38 0.75 -10.17 9.26
CA ARG A 38 2.15 -9.78 9.17
C ARG A 38 2.39 -8.61 10.11
N MET A 39 3.19 -8.85 11.11
CA MET A 39 3.65 -7.81 12.03
C MET A 39 4.98 -7.24 11.53
N PRO A 40 5.27 -5.95 11.72
CA PRO A 40 6.62 -5.45 11.52
C PRO A 40 7.58 -6.17 12.46
N ALA A 41 8.79 -6.48 11.97
CA ALA A 41 9.80 -7.23 12.74
C ALA A 41 10.27 -6.46 13.98
N GLU A 42 10.31 -5.14 13.87
CA GLU A 42 10.65 -4.25 14.97
C GLU A 42 9.53 -3.23 15.16
N HIS A 43 8.97 -3.12 16.34
CA HIS A 43 7.99 -2.10 16.70
C HIS A 43 8.01 -1.81 18.20
N GLU A 44 7.66 -0.60 18.56
CA GLU A 44 7.48 -0.17 19.94
C GLU A 44 6.02 0.26 20.15
N GLY A 45 5.41 -0.19 21.23
CA GLY A 45 4.02 0.15 21.57
C GLY A 45 2.98 -0.48 20.66
N SER A 46 1.83 0.18 20.54
CA SER A 46 0.71 -0.30 19.73
C SER A 46 0.91 0.02 18.24
N VAL A 47 0.57 -0.96 17.38
CA VAL A 47 0.86 -0.95 15.95
C VAL A 47 -0.39 -0.61 15.16
N PRO A 48 -0.38 0.36 14.22
CA PRO A 48 -1.46 0.56 13.27
C PRO A 48 -1.72 -0.69 12.44
N VAL A 49 -2.95 -0.89 11.95
CA VAL A 49 -3.32 -2.09 11.21
C VAL A 49 -4.06 -1.78 9.92
N ILE A 50 -3.65 -2.46 8.84
CA ILE A 50 -4.34 -2.47 7.56
C ILE A 50 -5.00 -3.84 7.36
N PHE A 51 -6.32 -3.84 7.13
CA PHE A 51 -7.04 -5.01 6.62
C PHE A 51 -7.04 -4.96 5.10
N PHE A 52 -6.46 -5.99 4.46
CA PHE A 52 -6.48 -6.17 3.02
C PHE A 52 -7.50 -7.24 2.63
N LEU A 53 -8.53 -6.85 1.89
CA LEU A 53 -9.64 -7.71 1.47
C LEU A 53 -9.46 -8.13 0.01
N HIS A 54 -9.31 -9.43 -0.21
CA HIS A 54 -9.06 -10.00 -1.54
C HIS A 54 -10.27 -9.96 -2.48
N GLY A 55 -10.04 -10.13 -3.78
CA GLY A 55 -11.08 -10.21 -4.81
C GLY A 55 -11.85 -11.53 -4.82
N LEU A 56 -12.88 -11.61 -5.67
CA LEU A 56 -13.66 -12.83 -5.88
C LEU A 56 -12.78 -13.99 -6.32
N GLY A 57 -12.90 -15.13 -5.65
CA GLY A 57 -12.21 -16.38 -5.98
C GLY A 57 -10.72 -16.41 -5.63
N ASP A 58 -10.21 -15.34 -5.02
CA ASP A 58 -8.81 -15.23 -4.60
C ASP A 58 -8.58 -15.86 -3.22
N ASN A 59 -7.33 -15.95 -2.80
CA ASN A 59 -6.95 -16.49 -1.51
C ASN A 59 -5.80 -15.70 -0.87
N ILE A 60 -5.77 -15.75 0.47
CA ILE A 60 -4.85 -14.96 1.29
C ILE A 60 -3.38 -15.32 1.07
N THR A 61 -3.05 -16.59 0.77
CA THR A 61 -1.67 -17.02 0.51
C THR A 61 -1.14 -16.37 -0.76
N ARG A 62 -1.95 -16.34 -1.83
CA ARG A 62 -1.59 -15.68 -3.07
C ARG A 62 -1.42 -14.18 -2.87
N CYS A 63 -2.36 -13.53 -2.18
CA CYS A 63 -2.27 -12.10 -1.87
C CYS A 63 -1.00 -11.76 -1.06
N ASP A 64 -0.70 -12.56 -0.02
CA ASP A 64 0.50 -12.37 0.80
C ASP A 64 1.79 -12.46 -0.04
N GLN A 65 1.85 -13.42 -0.98
CA GLN A 65 2.99 -13.59 -1.87
C GLN A 65 3.09 -12.49 -2.92
N GLU A 66 1.99 -12.17 -3.60
CA GLU A 66 1.94 -11.20 -4.69
C GLU A 66 2.24 -9.78 -4.20
N PHE A 67 1.68 -9.40 -3.06
CA PHE A 67 1.89 -8.07 -2.47
C PHE A 67 3.09 -7.99 -1.54
N ASN A 68 3.70 -9.13 -1.20
CA ASN A 68 4.80 -9.24 -0.23
C ASN A 68 4.47 -8.50 1.09
N PHE A 69 3.39 -8.91 1.75
CA PHE A 69 2.91 -8.25 2.97
C PHE A 69 3.94 -8.21 4.10
N SER A 70 4.85 -9.19 4.16
CA SER A 70 5.94 -9.16 5.14
C SER A 70 6.87 -7.96 4.93
N GLN A 71 7.22 -7.68 3.67
CA GLN A 71 8.04 -6.51 3.34
C GLN A 71 7.28 -5.22 3.60
N LEU A 72 6.01 -5.14 3.19
CA LEU A 72 5.18 -3.96 3.43
C LEU A 72 4.99 -3.68 4.92
N ALA A 73 4.78 -4.71 5.75
CA ALA A 73 4.66 -4.54 7.19
C ALA A 73 5.92 -3.93 7.80
N ASN A 74 7.11 -4.37 7.36
CA ASN A 74 8.39 -3.81 7.79
C ASN A 74 8.60 -2.39 7.27
N ASP A 75 8.34 -2.15 5.98
CA ASP A 75 8.56 -0.84 5.34
C ASP A 75 7.66 0.24 5.95
N TYR A 76 6.43 -0.13 6.30
CA TYR A 76 5.45 0.80 6.86
C TYR A 76 5.49 0.89 8.39
N GLY A 77 6.04 -0.12 9.07
CA GLY A 77 5.97 -0.26 10.53
C GLY A 77 4.54 -0.55 11.01
N TRP A 78 3.67 -1.12 10.16
CA TRP A 78 2.25 -1.37 10.40
C TRP A 78 1.92 -2.86 10.24
N ALA A 79 0.97 -3.34 11.01
CA ALA A 79 0.46 -4.70 10.83
C ALA A 79 -0.42 -4.77 9.55
N ILE A 80 -0.32 -5.89 8.83
CA ILE A 80 -1.19 -6.18 7.69
C ILE A 80 -1.95 -7.47 7.99
N VAL A 81 -3.26 -7.40 7.99
CA VAL A 81 -4.18 -8.53 8.18
C VAL A 81 -4.88 -8.83 6.87
N SER A 82 -4.76 -10.06 6.39
CA SER A 82 -5.47 -10.54 5.20
C SER A 82 -6.38 -11.69 5.61
N PRO A 83 -7.68 -11.43 5.84
CA PRO A 83 -8.65 -12.47 6.16
C PRO A 83 -9.18 -13.14 4.89
N GLN A 84 -9.58 -14.44 5.01
CA GLN A 84 -10.13 -15.24 3.92
C GLN A 84 -11.66 -15.16 3.94
N ALA A 85 -12.23 -14.79 2.78
CA ALA A 85 -13.66 -14.93 2.55
C ALA A 85 -14.08 -16.41 2.42
N ILE A 86 -15.32 -16.71 2.78
CA ILE A 86 -15.86 -18.07 2.67
C ILE A 86 -16.16 -18.41 1.21
N ASN A 87 -15.84 -19.65 0.80
CA ASN A 87 -16.26 -20.18 -0.49
C ASN A 87 -17.78 -20.40 -0.51
N GLN A 88 -18.47 -19.68 -1.38
CA GLN A 88 -19.93 -19.74 -1.52
C GLN A 88 -20.36 -20.41 -2.86
N GLY A 89 -19.53 -21.29 -3.39
CA GLY A 89 -19.82 -22.08 -4.62
C GLY A 89 -19.24 -21.45 -5.89
N ALA A 90 -19.21 -20.12 -5.99
CA ALA A 90 -18.57 -19.39 -7.10
C ALA A 90 -17.12 -18.98 -6.78
N GLY A 91 -16.55 -19.51 -5.71
CA GLY A 91 -15.25 -19.15 -5.16
C GLY A 91 -15.38 -18.44 -3.81
N ALA A 92 -14.25 -18.06 -3.23
CA ALA A 92 -14.19 -17.26 -2.02
C ALA A 92 -14.78 -15.86 -2.29
N MET A 93 -15.83 -15.49 -1.56
CA MET A 93 -16.60 -14.28 -1.83
C MET A 93 -17.03 -13.59 -0.54
N TRP A 94 -16.81 -12.30 -0.46
CA TRP A 94 -17.31 -11.46 0.62
C TRP A 94 -18.82 -11.21 0.47
N ASN A 95 -19.56 -11.27 1.58
CA ASN A 95 -20.92 -10.75 1.62
C ASN A 95 -20.86 -9.20 1.65
N ALA A 96 -20.67 -8.62 0.50
CA ALA A 96 -20.69 -7.17 0.27
C ALA A 96 -22.09 -6.67 -0.16
N ALA A 97 -23.14 -7.37 0.24
CA ALA A 97 -24.53 -7.06 -0.10
C ALA A 97 -24.82 -6.95 -1.62
N LEU A 98 -23.98 -7.57 -2.46
CA LEU A 98 -24.20 -7.67 -3.91
C LEU A 98 -25.25 -8.74 -4.24
N MET A 99 -25.24 -9.84 -3.48
CA MET A 99 -26.19 -10.94 -3.55
C MET A 99 -26.67 -11.28 -2.13
N SER A 100 -27.81 -11.97 -2.05
CA SER A 100 -28.31 -12.46 -0.77
C SER A 100 -27.35 -13.52 -0.19
N SER A 101 -26.88 -13.30 1.00
CA SER A 101 -26.00 -14.23 1.74
C SER A 101 -26.33 -14.19 3.23
N SER A 102 -26.26 -15.35 3.89
CA SER A 102 -26.37 -15.48 5.33
C SER A 102 -25.01 -15.40 6.05
N ILE A 103 -23.93 -15.15 5.33
CA ILE A 103 -22.60 -15.02 5.92
C ILE A 103 -22.46 -13.61 6.48
N ASP A 104 -22.13 -13.49 7.74
CA ASP A 104 -21.85 -12.24 8.41
C ASP A 104 -20.35 -11.92 8.35
N ASP A 105 -19.87 -11.46 7.18
CA ASP A 105 -18.48 -11.07 7.02
C ASP A 105 -18.15 -9.76 7.72
N SER A 106 -19.11 -8.84 7.80
CA SER A 106 -18.93 -7.55 8.48
C SER A 106 -18.67 -7.75 9.97
N GLY A 107 -19.52 -8.53 10.65
CA GLY A 107 -19.29 -8.89 12.04
C GLY A 107 -18.03 -9.72 12.28
N PHE A 108 -17.71 -10.64 11.34
CA PHE A 108 -16.44 -11.39 11.39
C PHE A 108 -15.22 -10.48 11.39
N LEU A 109 -15.15 -9.52 10.49
CA LEU A 109 -14.01 -8.62 10.37
C LEU A 109 -13.81 -7.76 11.62
N MET A 110 -14.91 -7.30 12.23
CA MET A 110 -14.83 -6.55 13.48
C MET A 110 -14.44 -7.43 14.68
N ALA A 111 -14.98 -8.63 14.77
CA ALA A 111 -14.61 -9.57 15.84
C ALA A 111 -13.13 -10.02 15.71
N LEU A 112 -12.66 -10.21 14.49
CA LEU A 112 -11.25 -10.49 14.22
C LEU A 112 -10.36 -9.30 14.64
N LEU A 113 -10.72 -8.07 14.28
CA LEU A 113 -10.03 -6.86 14.72
C LEU A 113 -9.93 -6.79 16.25
N ASP A 114 -11.05 -6.99 16.97
CA ASP A 114 -11.08 -6.95 18.44
C ASP A 114 -10.12 -7.99 19.04
N SER A 115 -10.15 -9.22 18.51
CA SER A 115 -9.25 -10.30 18.96
C SER A 115 -7.78 -9.97 18.72
N LEU A 116 -7.45 -9.52 17.52
CA LEU A 116 -6.08 -9.20 17.14
C LEU A 116 -5.54 -7.96 17.85
N THR A 117 -6.40 -6.99 18.16
CA THR A 117 -6.03 -5.80 18.94
C THR A 117 -5.50 -6.20 20.31
N VAL A 118 -6.14 -7.15 20.96
CA VAL A 118 -5.67 -7.67 22.26
C VAL A 118 -4.43 -8.54 22.11
N GLN A 119 -4.43 -9.45 21.13
CA GLN A 119 -3.38 -10.45 20.96
C GLN A 119 -2.05 -9.86 20.51
N TYR A 120 -2.08 -8.87 19.61
CA TYR A 120 -0.90 -8.28 18.96
C TYR A 120 -0.68 -6.82 19.35
N GLN A 121 -1.43 -6.29 20.31
CA GLN A 121 -1.35 -4.89 20.74
C GLN A 121 -1.51 -3.91 19.57
N LEU A 122 -2.51 -4.15 18.70
CA LEU A 122 -2.81 -3.24 17.61
C LEU A 122 -3.38 -1.92 18.16
N ASN A 123 -3.15 -0.83 17.43
CA ASN A 123 -3.67 0.48 17.80
C ASN A 123 -5.16 0.60 17.37
N PRO A 124 -6.13 0.65 18.31
CA PRO A 124 -7.54 0.74 17.96
C PRO A 124 -7.94 2.08 17.31
N ASP A 125 -7.11 3.12 17.43
CA ASP A 125 -7.32 4.44 16.82
C ASP A 125 -6.65 4.58 15.46
N SER A 126 -6.02 3.51 14.95
CA SER A 126 -5.29 3.49 13.67
C SER A 126 -5.62 2.21 12.90
N VAL A 127 -6.88 2.10 12.48
CA VAL A 127 -7.44 0.94 11.77
C VAL A 127 -7.81 1.35 10.35
N PHE A 128 -7.27 0.64 9.38
CA PHE A 128 -7.42 0.95 7.96
C PHE A 128 -7.94 -0.25 7.18
N PHE A 129 -8.81 0.00 6.20
CA PHE A 129 -9.34 -1.04 5.32
C PHE A 129 -9.05 -0.70 3.87
N THR A 130 -8.54 -1.67 3.13
CA THR A 130 -8.42 -1.62 1.67
C THR A 130 -8.76 -2.97 1.07
N GLY A 131 -9.10 -3.00 -0.19
CA GLY A 131 -9.38 -4.26 -0.88
C GLY A 131 -9.63 -4.03 -2.36
N PHE A 132 -9.48 -5.09 -3.13
CA PHE A 132 -9.61 -5.07 -4.57
C PHE A 132 -10.89 -5.77 -5.04
N SER A 133 -11.57 -5.21 -6.05
CA SER A 133 -12.73 -5.86 -6.66
C SER A 133 -13.80 -6.15 -5.59
N MET A 134 -14.19 -7.41 -5.37
CA MET A 134 -15.11 -7.81 -4.29
C MET A 134 -14.63 -7.35 -2.91
N GLY A 135 -13.31 -7.30 -2.67
CA GLY A 135 -12.73 -6.72 -1.45
C GLY A 135 -12.93 -5.22 -1.37
N GLY A 136 -12.94 -4.50 -2.49
CA GLY A 136 -13.28 -3.07 -2.56
C GLY A 136 -14.76 -2.81 -2.23
N PHE A 137 -15.68 -3.65 -2.71
CA PHE A 137 -17.09 -3.62 -2.28
C PHE A 137 -17.22 -3.82 -0.77
N MET A 138 -16.50 -4.81 -0.21
CA MET A 138 -16.53 -5.07 1.22
C MET A 138 -15.90 -3.93 2.01
N THR A 139 -14.87 -3.26 1.49
CA THR A 139 -14.28 -2.06 2.10
C THR A 139 -15.29 -0.93 2.22
N HIS A 140 -16.11 -0.68 1.18
CA HIS A 140 -17.22 0.26 1.27
C HIS A 140 -18.23 -0.14 2.34
N ARG A 141 -18.61 -1.43 2.39
CA ARG A 141 -19.53 -1.93 3.41
C ARG A 141 -19.00 -1.70 4.83
N MET A 142 -17.73 -2.00 5.08
CA MET A 142 -17.10 -1.76 6.38
C MET A 142 -17.12 -0.27 6.75
N ALA A 143 -16.83 0.62 5.81
CA ALA A 143 -16.89 2.07 6.05
C ALA A 143 -18.32 2.56 6.39
N ILE A 144 -19.33 1.99 5.74
CA ILE A 144 -20.74 2.36 5.98
C ILE A 144 -21.23 1.84 7.34
N GLU A 145 -20.92 0.57 7.67
CA GLU A 145 -21.46 -0.10 8.86
C GLU A 145 -20.63 0.18 10.13
N HIS A 146 -19.32 0.42 10.02
CA HIS A 146 -18.37 0.51 11.13
C HIS A 146 -17.41 1.69 11.04
N GLY A 147 -17.84 2.79 10.40
CA GLY A 147 -17.01 3.97 10.24
C GLY A 147 -16.46 4.58 11.53
N ASP A 148 -17.20 4.40 12.65
CA ASP A 148 -16.80 4.83 13.99
C ASP A 148 -15.59 4.06 14.56
N ARG A 149 -15.24 2.93 13.96
CA ARG A 149 -14.11 2.07 14.35
C ARG A 149 -12.97 2.09 13.33
N ILE A 150 -13.12 2.82 12.24
CA ILE A 150 -12.22 2.79 11.10
C ILE A 150 -11.66 4.19 10.85
N THR A 151 -10.33 4.30 10.81
CA THR A 151 -9.63 5.58 10.60
C THR A 151 -9.73 6.04 9.16
N ALA A 152 -9.53 5.15 8.19
CA ALA A 152 -9.71 5.45 6.76
C ALA A 152 -9.92 4.17 5.93
N CYS A 153 -10.54 4.34 4.76
CA CYS A 153 -10.80 3.28 3.79
C CYS A 153 -10.25 3.65 2.40
N ALA A 154 -9.74 2.65 1.68
CA ALA A 154 -9.28 2.79 0.31
C ALA A 154 -9.79 1.64 -0.58
N PRO A 155 -11.07 1.62 -1.00
CA PRO A 155 -11.59 0.64 -1.94
C PRO A 155 -10.99 0.83 -3.33
N VAL A 156 -10.55 -0.28 -3.95
CA VAL A 156 -9.97 -0.32 -5.29
C VAL A 156 -10.88 -1.15 -6.21
N SER A 157 -11.35 -0.58 -7.31
CA SER A 157 -12.24 -1.23 -8.29
C SER A 157 -13.42 -1.96 -7.63
N GLY A 158 -13.98 -1.36 -6.57
CA GLY A 158 -15.18 -1.84 -5.87
C GLY A 158 -16.24 -0.75 -5.84
N LEU A 159 -17.51 -1.12 -5.77
CA LEU A 159 -18.64 -0.18 -5.81
C LEU A 159 -19.50 -0.26 -4.54
N ILE A 160 -20.34 0.75 -4.35
CA ILE A 160 -21.44 0.72 -3.38
C ILE A 160 -22.65 0.06 -4.07
N THR A 161 -23.08 -1.10 -3.53
CA THR A 161 -24.30 -1.77 -4.04
C THR A 161 -25.56 -0.96 -3.71
N ASN A 162 -26.66 -1.22 -4.40
CA ASN A 162 -27.93 -0.57 -4.10
C ASN A 162 -28.39 -0.78 -2.66
N ALA A 163 -28.08 -1.95 -2.08
CA ALA A 163 -28.43 -2.25 -0.68
C ALA A 163 -27.59 -1.45 0.31
N MET A 164 -26.31 -1.21 0.01
CA MET A 164 -25.44 -0.32 0.81
C MET A 164 -25.85 1.15 0.63
N ALA A 165 -26.17 1.58 -0.59
CA ALA A 165 -26.58 2.96 -0.89
C ALA A 165 -27.85 3.41 -0.16
N ALA A 166 -28.68 2.46 0.24
CA ALA A 166 -29.87 2.73 1.06
C ALA A 166 -29.53 3.01 2.55
N GLN A 167 -28.30 2.81 2.97
CA GLN A 167 -27.81 3.08 4.31
C GLN A 167 -27.09 4.44 4.35
N THR A 168 -27.07 5.05 5.53
CA THR A 168 -26.28 6.27 5.77
C THR A 168 -25.19 5.93 6.80
N PRO A 169 -23.93 6.24 6.53
CA PRO A 169 -22.86 6.04 7.53
C PRO A 169 -23.19 6.79 8.81
N SER A 170 -22.92 6.16 9.96
CA SER A 170 -23.16 6.77 11.28
C SER A 170 -22.24 7.97 11.56
N VAL A 171 -21.07 7.97 10.96
CA VAL A 171 -20.04 9.02 11.05
C VAL A 171 -19.39 9.23 9.69
N PRO A 172 -18.83 10.43 9.43
CA PRO A 172 -17.95 10.64 8.29
C PRO A 172 -16.72 9.73 8.34
N VAL A 173 -16.25 9.22 7.18
CA VAL A 173 -15.09 8.33 7.09
C VAL A 173 -14.09 8.87 6.08
N ARG A 174 -12.81 8.93 6.44
CA ARG A 174 -11.75 9.25 5.48
C ARG A 174 -11.74 8.22 4.36
N MET A 175 -11.88 8.67 3.10
CA MET A 175 -12.12 7.78 1.97
C MET A 175 -11.24 8.14 0.77
N LEU A 176 -10.54 7.13 0.24
CA LEU A 176 -9.85 7.19 -1.05
C LEU A 176 -10.46 6.16 -2.00
N HIS A 177 -11.25 6.58 -2.97
CA HIS A 177 -11.76 5.68 -4.00
C HIS A 177 -10.81 5.61 -5.19
N ILE A 178 -10.42 4.40 -5.62
CA ILE A 178 -9.53 4.18 -6.77
C ILE A 178 -10.26 3.37 -7.84
N HIS A 179 -10.34 3.87 -9.09
CA HIS A 179 -11.04 3.17 -10.16
C HIS A 179 -10.51 3.50 -11.55
N GLY A 180 -10.41 2.45 -12.39
CA GLY A 180 -10.03 2.56 -13.79
C GLY A 180 -11.22 2.86 -14.70
N THR A 181 -11.07 3.79 -15.65
CA THR A 181 -12.18 4.18 -16.55
C THR A 181 -12.51 3.13 -17.61
N ASN A 182 -11.60 2.19 -17.91
CA ASN A 182 -11.78 1.09 -18.84
C ASN A 182 -11.97 -0.26 -18.12
N ASP A 183 -12.37 -0.23 -16.84
CA ASP A 183 -12.72 -1.44 -16.10
C ASP A 183 -13.99 -2.06 -16.70
N ASN A 184 -13.86 -3.25 -17.27
CA ASN A 184 -14.96 -3.99 -17.90
C ASN A 184 -15.54 -5.10 -17.01
N VAL A 185 -14.94 -5.34 -15.85
CA VAL A 185 -15.41 -6.32 -14.84
C VAL A 185 -16.28 -5.60 -13.82
N VAL A 186 -15.78 -4.51 -13.24
CA VAL A 186 -16.49 -3.61 -12.35
C VAL A 186 -16.50 -2.24 -13.00
N GLY A 187 -17.48 -1.99 -13.86
CA GLY A 187 -17.53 -0.82 -14.72
C GLY A 187 -17.61 0.48 -13.94
N TYR A 188 -16.90 1.50 -14.43
CA TYR A 188 -16.90 2.84 -13.86
C TYR A 188 -18.31 3.45 -13.74
N ASP A 189 -19.23 3.03 -14.61
CA ASP A 189 -20.64 3.42 -14.64
C ASP A 189 -21.56 2.58 -13.72
N GLY A 190 -20.99 1.66 -12.95
CA GLY A 190 -21.75 0.77 -12.08
C GLY A 190 -22.20 -0.54 -12.72
N SER A 191 -21.97 -0.72 -14.01
CA SER A 191 -22.31 -1.92 -14.76
C SER A 191 -21.17 -2.95 -14.78
N SER A 192 -21.43 -4.12 -15.31
CA SER A 192 -20.42 -5.11 -15.67
C SER A 192 -20.70 -5.67 -17.05
N SER A 193 -19.79 -5.46 -17.98
CA SER A 193 -19.85 -6.11 -19.28
C SER A 193 -19.44 -7.58 -19.23
N THR A 194 -18.67 -7.97 -18.22
CA THR A 194 -18.27 -9.36 -17.97
C THR A 194 -19.42 -10.20 -17.42
N PHE A 195 -20.18 -9.66 -16.47
CA PHE A 195 -21.31 -10.37 -15.83
C PHE A 195 -22.67 -9.99 -16.40
N TYR A 196 -22.72 -9.04 -17.33
CA TYR A 196 -23.95 -8.55 -17.98
C TYR A 196 -25.02 -8.08 -16.98
N MET A 197 -24.60 -7.35 -15.95
CA MET A 197 -25.49 -6.88 -14.89
C MET A 197 -25.04 -5.54 -14.32
N THR A 198 -25.94 -4.86 -13.62
CA THR A 198 -25.60 -3.71 -12.78
C THR A 198 -25.10 -4.22 -11.43
N LEU A 199 -23.94 -3.75 -10.98
CA LEU A 199 -23.32 -4.15 -9.73
C LEU A 199 -23.62 -3.17 -8.58
N GLY A 200 -23.88 -1.92 -8.87
CA GLY A 200 -24.15 -0.87 -7.89
C GLY A 200 -24.19 0.51 -8.49
N LEU A 201 -23.89 1.51 -7.67
CA LEU A 201 -23.74 2.89 -8.10
C LEU A 201 -22.53 3.03 -9.04
N GLY A 202 -22.62 3.92 -10.03
CA GLY A 202 -21.44 4.37 -10.77
C GLY A 202 -20.49 5.17 -9.87
N VAL A 203 -19.24 5.30 -10.30
CA VAL A 203 -18.20 5.96 -9.48
C VAL A 203 -18.57 7.40 -9.15
N GLU A 204 -19.14 8.16 -10.08
CA GLU A 204 -19.55 9.54 -9.81
C GLU A 204 -20.67 9.60 -8.74
N ASP A 205 -21.61 8.65 -8.73
CA ASP A 205 -22.66 8.55 -7.71
C ASP A 205 -22.06 8.11 -6.35
N ILE A 206 -21.04 7.25 -6.35
CA ILE A 206 -20.29 6.87 -5.14
C ILE A 206 -19.59 8.09 -4.55
N LEU A 207 -18.96 8.89 -5.38
CA LEU A 207 -18.32 10.12 -4.94
C LEU A 207 -19.36 11.10 -4.35
N GLN A 208 -20.52 11.25 -4.99
CA GLN A 208 -21.60 12.07 -4.46
C GLN A 208 -22.15 11.53 -3.12
N TYR A 209 -22.24 10.21 -2.96
CA TYR A 209 -22.63 9.57 -1.69
C TYR A 209 -21.64 9.93 -0.56
N TRP A 210 -20.34 9.79 -0.82
CA TRP A 210 -19.31 10.11 0.19
C TRP A 210 -19.16 11.62 0.40
N GLN A 211 -19.36 12.46 -0.63
CA GLN A 211 -19.39 13.91 -0.45
C GLN A 211 -20.48 14.30 0.53
N THR A 212 -21.67 13.71 0.39
CA THR A 212 -22.80 13.97 1.29
C THR A 212 -22.49 13.52 2.72
N ALA A 213 -21.95 12.30 2.87
CA ALA A 213 -21.61 11.73 4.18
C ALA A 213 -20.49 12.49 4.91
N ASN A 214 -19.49 13.00 4.16
CA ASN A 214 -18.32 13.68 4.71
C ASN A 214 -18.46 15.20 4.79
N GLY A 215 -19.62 15.74 4.39
CA GLY A 215 -19.89 17.18 4.44
C GLY A 215 -19.03 18.00 3.50
N CYS A 216 -18.88 17.52 2.26
CA CYS A 216 -18.09 18.21 1.26
C CYS A 216 -18.86 19.40 0.65
N TYR A 217 -18.11 20.38 0.17
CA TYR A 217 -18.64 21.60 -0.45
C TYR A 217 -17.73 22.11 -1.57
N GLY A 218 -18.31 22.80 -2.56
CA GLY A 218 -17.56 23.35 -3.69
C GLY A 218 -17.05 22.29 -4.64
N GLU A 219 -16.20 22.70 -5.56
CA GLU A 219 -15.56 21.81 -6.53
C GLU A 219 -14.30 21.17 -5.92
N PRO A 220 -13.93 19.97 -6.34
CA PRO A 220 -12.69 19.35 -5.90
C PRO A 220 -11.47 20.03 -6.52
N ASP A 221 -10.36 20.02 -5.82
CA ASP A 221 -9.05 20.26 -6.40
C ASP A 221 -8.67 19.06 -7.29
N ILE A 222 -8.23 19.35 -8.52
CA ILE A 222 -7.90 18.34 -9.53
C ILE A 222 -6.42 18.44 -9.84
N ASP A 223 -5.70 17.35 -9.59
CA ASP A 223 -4.28 17.22 -9.83
C ASP A 223 -4.02 16.06 -10.81
N THR A 224 -3.51 16.40 -12.00
CA THR A 224 -3.05 15.38 -12.96
C THR A 224 -1.64 15.01 -12.62
N LEU A 225 -1.45 13.78 -12.15
CA LEU A 225 -0.15 13.29 -11.73
C LEU A 225 0.78 13.10 -12.95
N PRO A 226 2.11 13.17 -12.75
CA PRO A 226 3.07 13.02 -13.82
C PRO A 226 2.88 11.71 -14.61
N ASP A 227 2.99 11.80 -15.93
CA ASP A 227 2.91 10.69 -16.89
C ASP A 227 4.33 10.50 -17.48
N LEU A 228 5.12 9.68 -16.83
CA LEU A 228 6.54 9.42 -17.13
C LEU A 228 6.75 8.06 -17.81
N GLN A 229 5.78 7.14 -17.65
CA GLN A 229 5.78 5.83 -18.27
C GLN A 229 4.88 5.87 -19.51
N ASN A 230 5.29 5.18 -20.56
CA ASN A 230 4.45 5.04 -21.74
C ASN A 230 3.57 3.77 -21.61
N ASP A 231 2.76 3.74 -20.57
CA ASP A 231 1.93 2.58 -20.18
C ASP A 231 0.47 2.70 -20.64
N GLY A 232 0.10 3.85 -21.22
CA GLY A 232 -1.26 4.14 -21.69
C GLY A 232 -2.24 4.52 -20.59
N LEU A 233 -1.76 4.75 -19.38
CA LEU A 233 -2.53 5.19 -18.23
C LEU A 233 -2.28 6.67 -17.94
N ARG A 234 -3.26 7.31 -17.29
CA ARG A 234 -3.10 8.63 -16.67
C ARG A 234 -3.80 8.64 -15.34
N PHE A 235 -3.12 9.13 -14.34
CA PHE A 235 -3.62 9.18 -12.98
C PHE A 235 -4.05 10.61 -12.66
N VAL A 236 -5.32 10.79 -12.30
CA VAL A 236 -5.89 12.08 -11.93
C VAL A 236 -6.44 11.97 -10.51
N ARG A 237 -5.88 12.77 -9.61
CA ARG A 237 -6.33 12.86 -8.24
C ARG A 237 -7.36 13.98 -8.10
N TYR A 238 -8.48 13.66 -7.49
CA TYR A 238 -9.50 14.60 -7.04
C TYR A 238 -9.45 14.65 -5.53
N THR A 239 -9.29 15.84 -4.96
CA THR A 239 -9.33 16.08 -3.51
C THR A 239 -10.51 16.99 -3.22
N TYR A 240 -11.48 16.47 -2.49
CA TYR A 240 -12.73 17.18 -2.20
C TYR A 240 -12.58 18.02 -0.92
N ASN A 241 -13.16 19.23 -0.93
CA ASN A 241 -13.20 20.11 0.23
C ASN A 241 -14.27 19.63 1.21
N CYS A 242 -13.90 18.86 2.21
CA CYS A 242 -14.79 18.18 3.14
C CYS A 242 -14.38 18.43 4.60
N GLY A 243 -15.35 18.26 5.51
CA GLY A 243 -15.05 18.17 6.93
C GLY A 243 -14.25 16.94 7.31
N THR A 244 -14.41 15.83 6.53
CA THR A 244 -13.62 14.60 6.62
C THR A 244 -13.11 14.27 5.23
N GLU A 245 -11.82 13.96 5.10
CA GLU A 245 -11.10 13.79 3.84
C GLU A 245 -11.77 12.81 2.87
N LEU A 246 -11.98 13.24 1.64
CA LEU A 246 -12.41 12.42 0.51
C LEU A 246 -11.48 12.66 -0.67
N GLN A 247 -10.91 11.60 -1.19
CA GLN A 247 -10.11 11.61 -2.41
C GLN A 247 -10.62 10.58 -3.43
N HIS A 248 -10.39 10.86 -4.71
CA HIS A 248 -10.59 9.91 -5.79
C HIS A 248 -9.35 9.88 -6.68
N LEU A 249 -8.77 8.70 -6.87
CA LEU A 249 -7.75 8.45 -7.89
C LEU A 249 -8.42 7.85 -9.12
N LYS A 250 -8.70 8.68 -10.12
CA LYS A 250 -9.23 8.28 -11.41
C LYS A 250 -8.10 7.82 -12.31
N VAL A 251 -8.17 6.57 -12.78
CA VAL A 251 -7.15 6.01 -13.67
C VAL A 251 -7.71 5.96 -15.09
N LEU A 252 -7.38 6.98 -15.89
CA LEU A 252 -7.78 7.04 -17.29
C LEU A 252 -7.08 5.94 -18.07
N GLY A 253 -7.84 5.15 -18.82
CA GLY A 253 -7.35 3.95 -19.50
C GLY A 253 -7.23 2.71 -18.61
N GLY A 254 -7.31 2.87 -17.29
CA GLY A 254 -7.16 1.78 -16.32
C GLY A 254 -8.23 0.71 -16.46
N THR A 255 -7.79 -0.55 -16.45
CA THR A 255 -8.62 -1.76 -16.51
C THR A 255 -8.89 -2.32 -15.12
N HIS A 256 -9.51 -3.51 -15.02
CA HIS A 256 -9.73 -4.22 -13.76
C HIS A 256 -8.42 -4.82 -13.24
N SER A 257 -7.54 -3.99 -12.71
CA SER A 257 -6.19 -4.38 -12.27
C SER A 257 -5.77 -3.66 -11.01
N TRP A 258 -4.93 -4.33 -10.22
CA TRP A 258 -4.20 -3.70 -9.13
C TRP A 258 -2.79 -3.34 -9.62
N TYR A 259 -2.48 -2.07 -9.73
CA TYR A 259 -1.18 -1.61 -10.20
C TYR A 259 -0.17 -1.63 -9.05
N ASN A 260 0.79 -2.58 -9.11
CA ASN A 260 1.71 -2.89 -8.00
C ASN A 260 3.07 -2.23 -8.11
N SER A 261 3.48 -1.83 -9.30
CA SER A 261 4.88 -1.49 -9.54
C SER A 261 5.03 -0.03 -9.94
N ASP A 262 5.66 0.76 -9.07
CA ASP A 262 6.04 2.13 -9.38
C ASP A 262 7.18 2.22 -10.44
N ARG A 263 7.67 1.07 -10.94
CA ARG A 263 8.63 1.00 -12.06
C ARG A 263 7.93 0.73 -13.39
N GLU A 264 6.81 0.05 -13.34
CA GLU A 264 6.01 -0.34 -14.50
C GLU A 264 4.90 0.67 -14.79
N TYR A 265 4.40 1.30 -13.73
CA TYR A 265 3.35 2.31 -13.77
C TYR A 265 3.83 3.58 -13.06
N ASP A 266 3.27 4.73 -13.44
CA ASP A 266 3.58 6.01 -12.79
C ASP A 266 3.19 6.02 -11.31
N ILE A 267 2.16 5.26 -10.94
CA ILE A 267 1.62 5.16 -9.60
C ILE A 267 1.46 3.69 -9.19
N GLY A 268 2.09 3.30 -8.09
CA GLY A 268 1.78 2.03 -7.41
C GLY A 268 0.73 2.22 -6.34
N TYR A 269 -0.36 1.44 -6.41
CA TYR A 269 -1.48 1.58 -5.46
C TYR A 269 -1.08 1.37 -4.01
N LYS A 270 -0.12 0.47 -3.72
CA LYS A 270 0.35 0.24 -2.35
C LYS A 270 0.87 1.52 -1.70
N THR A 271 1.79 2.20 -2.38
CA THR A 271 2.41 3.44 -1.87
C THR A 271 1.38 4.58 -1.79
N PHE A 272 0.52 4.71 -2.82
CA PHE A 272 -0.50 5.75 -2.84
C PHE A 272 -1.51 5.59 -1.69
N ILE A 273 -2.01 4.38 -1.45
CA ILE A 273 -2.93 4.05 -0.36
C ILE A 273 -2.27 4.27 1.00
N TYR A 274 -1.01 3.83 1.16
CA TYR A 274 -0.30 4.03 2.44
C TYR A 274 -0.11 5.50 2.77
N ASN A 275 0.28 6.33 1.78
CA ASN A 275 0.44 7.76 1.98
C ASN A 275 -0.89 8.43 2.37
N PHE A 276 -1.99 8.06 1.71
CA PHE A 276 -3.32 8.50 2.11
C PHE A 276 -3.64 8.10 3.55
N PHE A 277 -3.42 6.85 3.94
CA PHE A 277 -3.68 6.37 5.30
C PHE A 277 -2.86 7.12 6.34
N LYS A 278 -1.62 7.44 6.02
CA LYS A 278 -0.71 8.20 6.89
C LYS A 278 -1.07 9.70 7.01
N GLY A 279 -1.96 10.20 6.16
CA GLY A 279 -2.29 11.62 6.09
C GLY A 279 -1.20 12.48 5.43
N ASN A 280 -0.42 11.89 4.54
CA ASN A 280 0.58 12.58 3.73
C ASN A 280 -0.02 12.96 2.37
N ASP A 281 -0.53 14.19 2.24
CA ASP A 281 -1.15 14.68 1.00
C ASP A 281 -0.15 15.02 -0.11
N SER A 282 1.13 15.03 0.20
CA SER A 282 2.18 15.40 -0.75
C SER A 282 2.64 14.24 -1.63
N TYR A 283 1.70 13.59 -2.36
CA TYR A 283 2.10 12.83 -3.53
C TYR A 283 2.46 13.81 -4.64
N THR A 284 3.72 14.22 -4.69
CA THR A 284 4.21 15.21 -5.67
C THR A 284 4.54 14.59 -7.03
N GLY A 285 4.24 13.30 -7.25
CA GLY A 285 4.64 12.58 -8.47
C GLY A 285 6.15 12.31 -8.57
N PHE A 286 6.95 13.01 -7.76
CA PHE A 286 8.35 12.75 -7.55
C PHE A 286 8.50 11.99 -6.24
N ASN A 287 8.42 10.66 -6.31
CA ASN A 287 8.96 9.76 -5.32
C ASN A 287 8.76 10.16 -3.85
N ASP A 288 7.58 9.87 -3.29
CA ASP A 288 7.57 9.11 -2.06
C ASP A 288 7.72 7.59 -2.37
N LEU A 289 8.39 7.23 -3.45
CA LEU A 289 9.33 6.14 -3.34
C LEU A 289 10.15 6.53 -2.12
N GLU A 290 10.07 5.81 -1.00
CA GLU A 290 11.29 5.63 -0.24
C GLU A 290 12.29 5.24 -1.31
N MET A 291 12.99 6.27 -1.82
CA MET A 291 14.29 6.02 -2.39
C MET A 291 14.94 5.22 -1.30
N LYS A 292 15.19 3.92 -1.51
CA LYS A 292 16.18 3.21 -0.74
C LYS A 292 17.35 4.16 -0.82
N ARG A 293 17.43 5.04 0.17
CA ARG A 293 18.50 6.01 0.29
C ARG A 293 19.67 5.13 0.60
N PHE A 294 20.38 4.71 -0.44
CA PHE A 294 21.63 4.05 -0.17
C PHE A 294 22.41 5.02 0.71
N LYS A 295 22.96 4.47 1.76
CA LYS A 295 23.71 5.27 2.72
C LYS A 295 24.88 5.86 1.99
N LEU A 296 24.95 7.18 1.95
CA LEU A 296 26.09 7.90 1.44
C LEU A 296 26.52 8.97 2.44
N TRP A 297 27.80 9.11 2.63
CA TRP A 297 28.38 10.06 3.58
C TRP A 297 29.84 10.42 3.22
N PRO A 298 30.33 11.59 3.63
CA PRO A 298 29.57 12.72 4.19
C PRO A 298 28.74 13.43 3.12
N ASN A 299 27.64 14.04 3.53
CA ASN A 299 26.85 14.93 2.67
C ASN A 299 26.37 16.14 3.49
N PRO A 300 26.91 17.35 3.26
CA PRO A 300 27.80 17.75 2.17
C PRO A 300 29.18 17.06 2.20
N THR A 301 29.83 16.95 1.02
CA THR A 301 31.16 16.42 0.87
C THR A 301 32.11 17.44 0.26
N SER A 302 33.40 17.40 0.66
CA SER A 302 34.48 18.16 0.03
C SER A 302 35.17 17.40 -1.14
N GLY A 303 34.61 16.20 -1.50
CA GLY A 303 35.11 15.39 -2.58
C GLY A 303 34.97 13.88 -2.33
N PRO A 304 35.55 13.29 -1.29
CA PRO A 304 35.35 11.89 -0.98
C PRO A 304 33.91 11.62 -0.51
N LEU A 305 33.19 10.72 -1.18
CA LEU A 305 31.86 10.28 -0.85
C LEU A 305 31.85 8.77 -0.70
N PHE A 306 31.39 8.26 0.43
CA PHE A 306 31.27 6.82 0.66
C PHE A 306 29.82 6.40 0.39
N ILE A 307 29.65 5.24 -0.24
CA ILE A 307 28.38 4.64 -0.56
C ILE A 307 28.35 3.20 -0.05
N GLU A 308 27.32 2.81 0.68
CA GLU A 308 27.08 1.42 1.08
C GLU A 308 26.10 0.77 0.10
N ALA A 309 26.52 -0.33 -0.54
CA ALA A 309 25.69 -1.11 -1.46
C ALA A 309 25.49 -2.54 -0.94
N ASP A 310 24.29 -3.07 -1.04
CA ASP A 310 23.98 -4.44 -0.58
C ASP A 310 24.37 -5.51 -1.63
N GLN A 311 24.50 -5.11 -2.88
CA GLN A 311 24.82 -5.98 -4.02
C GLN A 311 25.65 -5.23 -5.07
N TYR A 312 26.13 -5.95 -6.11
CA TYR A 312 26.75 -5.32 -7.28
C TYR A 312 25.73 -4.42 -7.97
N THR A 313 26.08 -3.15 -8.17
CA THR A 313 25.22 -2.16 -8.83
C THR A 313 26.08 -1.07 -9.48
N THR A 314 25.51 -0.31 -10.40
CA THR A 314 26.13 0.87 -10.97
C THR A 314 25.47 2.12 -10.44
N VAL A 315 26.27 3.14 -10.10
CA VAL A 315 25.76 4.46 -9.77
C VAL A 315 26.18 5.47 -10.83
N THR A 316 25.24 6.32 -11.20
CA THR A 316 25.44 7.43 -12.13
C THR A 316 25.33 8.74 -11.37
N VAL A 317 26.35 9.58 -11.46
CA VAL A 317 26.35 10.95 -10.88
C VAL A 317 25.93 11.94 -11.95
N MET A 318 24.93 12.75 -11.65
CA MET A 318 24.37 13.76 -12.56
C MET A 318 24.47 15.15 -11.92
N ASP A 319 24.64 16.18 -12.76
CA ASP A 319 24.50 17.58 -12.34
C ASP A 319 23.02 17.99 -12.13
N ALA A 320 22.78 19.24 -11.74
CA ALA A 320 21.43 19.77 -11.50
C ALA A 320 20.58 19.89 -12.79
N GLN A 321 21.18 19.77 -13.97
CA GLN A 321 20.54 19.76 -15.28
C GLN A 321 20.27 18.34 -15.80
N GLY A 322 20.70 17.30 -15.04
CA GLY A 322 20.54 15.89 -15.42
C GLY A 322 21.64 15.36 -16.34
N HIS A 323 22.70 16.12 -16.61
CA HIS A 323 23.83 15.61 -17.38
C HIS A 323 24.66 14.66 -16.53
N VAL A 324 25.03 13.51 -17.11
CA VAL A 324 25.89 12.53 -16.46
C VAL A 324 27.33 13.09 -16.38
N VAL A 325 27.85 13.20 -15.16
CA VAL A 325 29.20 13.70 -14.88
C VAL A 325 30.17 12.61 -14.43
N ALA A 326 29.67 11.49 -13.91
CA ALA A 326 30.46 10.31 -13.54
C ALA A 326 29.58 9.05 -13.50
N GLN A 327 30.23 7.88 -13.62
CA GLN A 327 29.58 6.58 -13.46
C GLN A 327 30.55 5.62 -12.76
N HIS A 328 30.06 4.84 -11.78
CA HIS A 328 30.88 3.94 -10.98
C HIS A 328 30.15 2.61 -10.74
N GLU A 329 30.91 1.51 -10.84
CA GLU A 329 30.46 0.19 -10.41
C GLU A 329 30.74 0.02 -8.92
N LEU A 330 29.75 -0.37 -8.15
CA LEU A 330 29.84 -0.65 -6.71
C LEU A 330 29.82 -2.15 -6.47
N GLN A 331 30.59 -2.58 -5.49
CA GLN A 331 30.56 -3.93 -4.96
C GLN A 331 29.77 -3.94 -3.64
N PRO A 332 29.27 -5.11 -3.18
CA PRO A 332 28.67 -5.22 -1.87
C PRO A 332 29.60 -4.70 -0.77
N GLY A 333 29.06 -3.86 0.12
CA GLY A 333 29.80 -3.16 1.15
C GLY A 333 30.00 -1.68 0.83
N THR A 334 31.00 -1.06 1.49
CA THR A 334 31.27 0.38 1.35
C THR A 334 32.26 0.63 0.22
N SER A 335 31.87 1.46 -0.75
CA SER A 335 32.72 1.95 -1.84
C SER A 335 32.95 3.46 -1.69
N GLN A 336 34.08 3.96 -2.20
CA GLN A 336 34.39 5.38 -2.19
C GLN A 336 34.31 5.94 -3.62
N LEU A 337 33.56 7.03 -3.77
CA LEU A 337 33.54 7.86 -4.97
C LEU A 337 34.39 9.10 -4.74
N ASP A 338 35.24 9.46 -5.71
CA ASP A 338 35.99 10.71 -5.66
C ASP A 338 35.31 11.77 -6.55
N LEU A 339 34.69 12.75 -5.90
CA LEU A 339 34.02 13.87 -6.53
C LEU A 339 34.82 15.18 -6.47
N GLN A 340 36.15 15.12 -6.12
CA GLN A 340 37.01 16.32 -6.00
C GLN A 340 37.17 17.11 -7.30
N HIS A 341 36.98 16.43 -8.41
CA HIS A 341 37.09 17.03 -9.76
C HIS A 341 35.81 17.82 -10.14
N LEU A 342 34.73 17.67 -9.41
CA LEU A 342 33.47 18.37 -9.68
C LEU A 342 33.45 19.76 -9.03
N PRO A 343 32.86 20.78 -9.69
CA PRO A 343 32.62 22.09 -9.08
C PRO A 343 31.72 22.01 -7.84
N ASP A 344 31.82 23.02 -6.96
CA ASP A 344 30.87 23.17 -5.86
C ASP A 344 29.45 23.29 -6.42
N GLY A 345 28.52 22.48 -5.88
CA GLY A 345 27.16 22.45 -6.40
C GLY A 345 26.31 21.29 -5.88
N VAL A 346 25.14 21.17 -6.47
CA VAL A 346 24.19 20.09 -6.20
C VAL A 346 24.30 19.04 -7.28
N TYR A 347 24.45 17.80 -6.86
CA TYR A 347 24.53 16.62 -7.71
C TYR A 347 23.51 15.58 -7.28
N PHE A 348 23.20 14.65 -8.16
CA PHE A 348 22.31 13.52 -7.89
C PHE A 348 23.06 12.23 -8.22
N VAL A 349 23.11 11.34 -7.26
CA VAL A 349 23.67 9.98 -7.44
C VAL A 349 22.50 9.04 -7.62
N LYS A 350 22.43 8.41 -8.80
CA LYS A 350 21.36 7.47 -9.20
C LYS A 350 21.94 6.07 -9.30
N GLU A 351 21.30 5.12 -8.67
CA GLU A 351 21.57 3.68 -8.78
C GLU A 351 20.79 3.05 -9.94
N ASP A 352 21.28 1.94 -10.50
CA ASP A 352 20.60 1.21 -11.59
C ASP A 352 19.19 0.75 -11.21
N ASN A 353 18.95 0.49 -9.92
CA ASN A 353 17.61 0.16 -9.38
C ASN A 353 16.65 1.35 -9.36
N GLY A 354 17.10 2.55 -9.78
CA GLY A 354 16.32 3.78 -9.85
C GLY A 354 16.41 4.68 -8.61
N ALA A 355 17.06 4.24 -7.53
CA ALA A 355 17.27 5.09 -6.34
C ALA A 355 18.14 6.31 -6.68
N VAL A 356 17.72 7.51 -6.25
CA VAL A 356 18.45 8.77 -6.48
C VAL A 356 18.65 9.48 -5.14
N THR A 357 19.88 9.90 -4.84
CA THR A 357 20.17 10.69 -3.63
C THR A 357 20.85 11.99 -3.99
N LYS A 358 20.37 13.09 -3.42
CA LYS A 358 20.98 14.41 -3.57
C LYS A 358 22.28 14.48 -2.79
N VAL A 359 23.35 14.95 -3.43
CA VAL A 359 24.67 15.21 -2.85
C VAL A 359 25.02 16.67 -3.02
N ILE A 360 25.58 17.28 -1.99
CA ILE A 360 26.11 18.64 -2.03
C ILE A 360 27.64 18.52 -2.02
N VAL A 361 28.29 18.97 -3.09
CA VAL A 361 29.75 19.14 -3.16
C VAL A 361 30.05 20.60 -2.78
N GLY A 362 30.89 20.81 -1.78
CA GLY A 362 31.27 22.14 -1.30
C GLY A 362 32.62 22.08 -0.56
N ARG A 363 33.51 23.02 -0.84
CA ARG A 363 34.85 23.13 -0.27
C ARG A 363 34.93 24.27 0.71
#